data_29baf26a5b965d7bd23905f1208ffa48
#
_entry.id   29baf26a5b965d7bd23905f1208ffa48
#
_cell.length_a   1.000
_cell.length_b   1.000
_cell.length_c   1.000
_cell.angle_alpha   90.00
_cell.angle_beta   90.00
_cell.angle_gamma   90.00
#
_symmetry.space_group_name_H-M   'P 1'
#
loop_
_entity.id
_entity.type
_entity.pdbx_description
1 polymer ?
#
loop_
_entity_poly.entity_id
_entity_poly.type
_entity_poly.pdbx_seq_one_letter_code
_entity_poly.pdbx_strand_id
1 'polypeptide(L)'
;MTPSAGNDSLWQRLLNNISLTWDSPNQELYIPLNTWHNRWTYDDDKIESYNERPWGIGYGKYRYDEDNNWHAVYAMAFMDSHNEVEPIIGYGYQKMWIPGEMDGWRFGIGFTASITARHEYHYIPIPLPLPLLSIEYNKFALQTTYIPGTYNNGNVLFTWMRWQF
;
A
#
# COMPACT_ATOMS: atom_id res chain seq x y z
N MET A 1 -22.21 10.55 -21.08
CA MET A 1 -22.91 11.44 -20.12
C MET A 1 -21.87 12.12 -19.25
N THR A 2 -21.93 13.43 -19.18
CA THR A 2 -21.06 14.20 -18.31
C THR A 2 -21.70 14.29 -16.93
N PRO A 3 -21.05 13.80 -15.88
CA PRO A 3 -21.60 14.00 -14.54
C PRO A 3 -21.59 15.49 -14.22
N SER A 4 -22.61 15.96 -13.54
CA SER A 4 -22.64 17.34 -13.07
C SER A 4 -21.63 17.50 -11.94
N ALA A 5 -21.02 18.69 -11.83
CA ALA A 5 -20.10 18.99 -10.75
C ALA A 5 -20.79 18.79 -9.40
N GLY A 6 -20.19 18.07 -8.48
CA GLY A 6 -20.73 17.78 -7.18
C GLY A 6 -21.60 16.53 -7.11
N ASN A 7 -21.98 15.96 -8.26
CA ASN A 7 -22.76 14.73 -8.32
C ASN A 7 -21.96 13.51 -8.73
N ASP A 8 -20.65 13.63 -8.77
CA ASP A 8 -19.77 12.52 -9.07
C ASP A 8 -19.86 11.49 -7.94
N SER A 9 -20.12 10.24 -8.30
CA SER A 9 -20.08 9.16 -7.33
C SER A 9 -18.67 8.97 -6.79
N LEU A 10 -18.55 8.35 -5.62
CA LEU A 10 -17.23 7.97 -5.08
C LEU A 10 -16.48 7.09 -6.08
N TRP A 11 -17.20 6.25 -6.81
CA TRP A 11 -16.63 5.38 -7.84
C TRP A 11 -16.00 6.19 -8.97
N GLN A 12 -16.69 7.22 -9.44
CA GLN A 12 -16.15 8.09 -10.50
C GLN A 12 -14.95 8.88 -10.02
N ARG A 13 -14.95 9.36 -8.78
CA ARG A 13 -13.80 10.03 -8.19
C ARG A 13 -12.60 9.10 -8.11
N LEU A 14 -12.82 7.86 -7.69
CA LEU A 14 -11.77 6.86 -7.60
C LEU A 14 -11.19 6.58 -8.98
N LEU A 15 -12.02 6.33 -9.99
CA LEU A 15 -11.57 6.08 -11.36
C LEU A 15 -10.81 7.27 -11.94
N ASN A 16 -11.28 8.47 -11.69
CA ASN A 16 -10.62 9.69 -12.15
C ASN A 16 -9.23 9.85 -11.50
N ASN A 17 -9.14 9.64 -10.21
CA ASN A 17 -7.86 9.69 -9.49
C ASN A 17 -6.89 8.61 -9.97
N ILE A 18 -7.38 7.40 -10.22
CA ILE A 18 -6.57 6.33 -10.79
C ILE A 18 -6.03 6.74 -12.16
N SER A 19 -6.88 7.28 -13.03
CA SER A 19 -6.48 7.71 -14.36
C SER A 19 -5.44 8.83 -14.33
N LEU A 20 -5.65 9.85 -13.51
CA LEU A 20 -4.70 10.94 -13.34
C LEU A 20 -3.34 10.45 -12.82
N THR A 21 -3.37 9.51 -11.90
CA THR A 21 -2.15 8.94 -11.33
C THR A 21 -1.44 8.03 -12.33
N TRP A 22 -2.20 7.26 -13.10
CA TRP A 22 -1.64 6.43 -14.17
C TRP A 22 -0.91 7.25 -15.22
N ASP A 23 -1.41 8.43 -15.52
CA ASP A 23 -0.83 9.34 -16.50
C ASP A 23 0.34 10.17 -15.93
N SER A 24 0.63 10.03 -14.65
CA SER A 24 1.72 10.77 -14.01
C SER A 24 3.08 10.32 -14.55
N PRO A 25 4.01 11.27 -14.82
CA PRO A 25 5.38 10.90 -15.19
C PRO A 25 6.25 10.44 -14.02
N ASN A 26 5.78 10.62 -12.79
CA ASN A 26 6.55 10.29 -11.58
C ASN A 26 6.44 8.81 -11.25
N GLN A 27 7.56 8.22 -10.83
CA GLN A 27 7.67 6.78 -10.60
C GLN A 27 8.25 6.49 -9.22
N GLU A 28 7.81 5.41 -8.62
CA GLU A 28 8.31 4.92 -7.33
C GLU A 28 8.68 3.44 -7.43
N LEU A 29 9.71 3.06 -6.67
CA LEU A 29 10.09 1.67 -6.46
C LEU A 29 9.67 1.28 -5.04
N TYR A 30 9.08 0.10 -4.91
CA TYR A 30 8.66 -0.45 -3.61
C TYR A 30 9.52 -1.66 -3.28
N ILE A 31 10.07 -1.67 -2.06
CA ILE A 31 10.90 -2.78 -1.59
C ILE A 31 10.35 -3.23 -0.22
N PRO A 32 9.73 -4.42 -0.14
CA PRO A 32 9.28 -4.96 1.14
C PRO A 32 10.45 -5.11 2.11
N LEU A 33 10.24 -4.72 3.35
CA LEU A 33 11.27 -4.78 4.39
C LEU A 33 10.94 -5.79 5.47
N ASN A 34 9.67 -5.79 5.94
CA ASN A 34 9.33 -6.59 7.09
C ASN A 34 7.83 -6.86 7.15
N THR A 35 7.48 -8.03 7.67
CA THR A 35 6.12 -8.35 8.12
C THR A 35 6.19 -8.74 9.59
N TRP A 36 5.31 -8.14 10.39
CA TRP A 36 5.23 -8.46 11.82
C TRP A 36 3.84 -9.03 12.10
N HIS A 37 3.80 -10.24 12.62
CA HIS A 37 2.56 -10.88 13.02
C HIS A 37 2.22 -10.49 14.46
N ASN A 38 0.95 -10.13 14.70
CA ASN A 38 0.51 -9.74 16.03
C ASN A 38 0.67 -10.91 17.00
N ARG A 39 1.60 -10.77 17.96
CA ARG A 39 1.96 -11.82 18.92
C ARG A 39 0.81 -12.20 19.84
N TRP A 40 -0.17 -11.32 19.99
CA TRP A 40 -1.34 -11.60 20.83
C TRP A 40 -2.40 -12.43 20.11
N THR A 41 -2.36 -12.49 18.77
CA THR A 41 -3.34 -13.20 17.96
C THR A 41 -2.79 -14.43 17.25
N TYR A 42 -1.49 -14.72 17.42
CA TYR A 42 -0.83 -15.90 16.86
C TYR A 42 -0.18 -16.71 17.97
N ASP A 43 -0.20 -18.04 17.81
CA ASP A 43 0.57 -18.92 18.67
C ASP A 43 2.07 -18.75 18.37
N ASP A 44 2.92 -18.90 19.39
CA ASP A 44 4.36 -18.76 19.25
C ASP A 44 4.92 -19.69 18.17
N ASP A 45 4.50 -20.96 18.15
CA ASP A 45 4.93 -21.94 17.15
C ASP A 45 4.57 -21.47 15.72
N LYS A 46 3.40 -20.87 15.54
CA LYS A 46 2.96 -20.40 14.25
C LYS A 46 3.76 -19.19 13.79
N ILE A 47 4.09 -18.27 14.70
CA ILE A 47 4.93 -17.11 14.41
C ILE A 47 6.32 -17.57 13.98
N GLU A 48 6.91 -18.54 14.67
CA GLU A 48 8.22 -19.09 14.33
C GLU A 48 8.23 -19.77 12.96
N SER A 49 7.10 -20.30 12.51
CA SER A 49 6.98 -20.92 11.20
C SER A 49 6.89 -19.92 10.05
N TYR A 50 6.65 -18.63 10.33
CA TYR A 50 6.47 -17.60 9.31
C TYR A 50 7.76 -16.88 9.01
N ASN A 51 7.95 -16.56 7.72
CA ASN A 51 8.99 -15.66 7.29
C ASN A 51 8.51 -14.22 7.45
N GLU A 52 9.06 -13.50 8.44
CA GLU A 52 8.72 -12.11 8.70
C GLU A 52 9.60 -11.12 7.93
N ARG A 53 10.50 -11.61 7.08
CA ARG A 53 11.35 -10.79 6.23
C ARG A 53 11.10 -11.15 4.77
N PRO A 54 9.93 -10.76 4.22
CA PRO A 54 9.64 -11.07 2.84
C PRO A 54 10.60 -10.32 1.92
N TRP A 55 10.92 -10.93 0.79
CA TRP A 55 11.59 -10.22 -0.28
C TRP A 55 10.63 -10.05 -1.45
N GLY A 56 10.88 -9.04 -2.24
CA GLY A 56 10.03 -8.76 -3.38
C GLY A 56 10.38 -7.44 -3.99
N ILE A 57 9.58 -7.03 -4.96
CA ILE A 57 9.75 -5.77 -5.64
C ILE A 57 8.40 -5.25 -6.12
N GLY A 58 8.25 -3.94 -6.12
CA GLY A 58 7.08 -3.29 -6.66
C GLY A 58 7.44 -2.02 -7.40
N TYR A 59 6.53 -1.60 -8.23
CA TYR A 59 6.67 -0.40 -9.04
C TYR A 59 5.33 0.30 -9.10
N GLY A 60 5.37 1.62 -9.08
CA GLY A 60 4.16 2.43 -9.21
C GLY A 60 4.41 3.78 -9.80
N LYS A 61 3.32 4.41 -10.18
CA LYS A 61 3.30 5.81 -10.56
C LYS A 61 2.63 6.60 -9.45
N TYR A 62 3.17 7.76 -9.14
CA TYR A 62 2.63 8.57 -8.06
C TYR A 62 2.49 10.02 -8.48
N ARG A 63 1.69 10.75 -7.72
CA ARG A 63 1.59 12.20 -7.80
C ARG A 63 1.23 12.77 -6.44
N TYR A 64 1.58 14.02 -6.24
CA TYR A 64 1.02 14.83 -5.16
C TYR A 64 0.00 15.77 -5.79
N ASP A 65 -1.19 15.82 -5.24
CA ASP A 65 -2.26 16.65 -5.78
C ASP A 65 -2.11 18.12 -5.35
N GLU A 66 -3.10 18.96 -5.63
CA GLU A 66 -3.09 20.38 -5.32
C GLU A 66 -2.91 20.66 -3.82
N ASP A 67 -3.36 19.75 -2.97
CA ASP A 67 -3.22 19.84 -1.51
C ASP A 67 -1.97 19.11 -1.01
N ASN A 68 -1.09 18.66 -1.91
CA ASN A 68 0.11 17.89 -1.63
C ASN A 68 -0.17 16.53 -0.99
N ASN A 69 -1.34 15.97 -1.26
CA ASN A 69 -1.69 14.62 -0.84
C ASN A 69 -1.18 13.61 -1.85
N TRP A 70 -0.71 12.47 -1.34
CA TRP A 70 -0.08 11.43 -2.14
C TRP A 70 -1.12 10.52 -2.78
N HIS A 71 -0.94 10.23 -4.07
CA HIS A 71 -1.70 9.25 -4.82
C HIS A 71 -0.74 8.34 -5.56
N ALA A 72 -1.03 7.05 -5.60
CA ALA A 72 -0.23 6.09 -6.35
C ALA A 72 -1.07 4.98 -6.94
N VAL A 73 -0.67 4.56 -8.14
CA VAL A 73 -1.16 3.31 -8.75
C VAL A 73 0.06 2.40 -8.82
N TYR A 74 -0.04 1.20 -8.24
CA TYR A 74 1.13 0.35 -8.04
C TYR A 74 0.83 -1.12 -8.28
N ALA A 75 1.89 -1.86 -8.56
CA ALA A 75 1.91 -3.31 -8.59
C ALA A 75 3.14 -3.80 -7.82
N MET A 76 2.97 -4.83 -7.03
CA MET A 76 4.03 -5.42 -6.23
C MET A 76 3.88 -6.93 -6.22
N ALA A 77 5.01 -7.63 -6.24
CA ALA A 77 5.06 -9.08 -6.01
C ALA A 77 6.06 -9.34 -4.90
N PHE A 78 5.65 -10.11 -3.90
CA PHE A 78 6.49 -10.39 -2.75
C PHE A 78 6.21 -11.81 -2.25
N MET A 79 7.15 -12.32 -1.43
CA MET A 79 6.96 -13.60 -0.76
C MET A 79 6.09 -13.38 0.47
N ASP A 80 5.03 -14.16 0.61
CA ASP A 80 4.18 -14.11 1.79
C ASP A 80 4.84 -14.84 2.96
N SER A 81 4.14 -14.89 4.09
CA SER A 81 4.65 -15.52 5.32
C SER A 81 4.90 -17.02 5.17
N HIS A 82 4.37 -17.64 4.11
CA HIS A 82 4.53 -19.07 3.83
C HIS A 82 5.53 -19.34 2.69
N ASN A 83 6.30 -18.31 2.27
CA ASN A 83 7.27 -18.38 1.18
C ASN A 83 6.64 -18.65 -0.18
N GLU A 84 5.39 -18.22 -0.39
CA GLU A 84 4.71 -18.26 -1.67
C GLU A 84 4.59 -16.86 -2.24
N VAL A 85 4.58 -16.75 -3.57
CA VAL A 85 4.48 -15.44 -4.23
C VAL A 85 3.08 -14.87 -4.07
N GLU A 86 3.00 -13.64 -3.60
CA GLU A 86 1.74 -12.90 -3.51
C GLU A 86 1.83 -11.64 -4.37
N PRO A 87 1.10 -11.56 -5.50
CA PRO A 87 0.99 -10.32 -6.25
C PRO A 87 -0.08 -9.42 -5.66
N ILE A 88 0.14 -8.11 -5.74
CA ILE A 88 -0.84 -7.12 -5.32
C ILE A 88 -0.79 -5.94 -6.28
N ILE A 89 -1.97 -5.42 -6.65
CA ILE A 89 -2.11 -4.18 -7.39
C ILE A 89 -3.09 -3.29 -6.64
N GLY A 90 -2.94 -1.99 -6.78
CA GLY A 90 -3.87 -1.11 -6.09
C GLY A 90 -3.68 0.36 -6.38
N TYR A 91 -4.57 1.12 -5.78
CA TYR A 91 -4.53 2.56 -5.73
C TYR A 91 -4.42 3.00 -4.27
N GLY A 92 -3.37 3.78 -3.95
CA GLY A 92 -3.15 4.31 -2.62
C GLY A 92 -3.41 5.81 -2.58
N TYR A 93 -3.91 6.26 -1.45
CA TYR A 93 -4.12 7.68 -1.16
C TYR A 93 -3.70 7.95 0.28
N GLN A 94 -2.95 9.03 0.48
CA GLN A 94 -2.62 9.51 1.81
C GLN A 94 -2.79 11.00 1.90
N LYS A 95 -3.44 11.44 2.98
CA LYS A 95 -3.40 12.84 3.37
C LYS A 95 -2.04 13.09 4.02
N MET A 96 -1.34 14.10 3.51
CA MET A 96 0.03 14.39 3.92
C MET A 96 0.07 15.60 4.84
N TRP A 97 0.93 15.50 5.85
CA TRP A 97 1.31 16.61 6.70
C TRP A 97 2.77 16.95 6.44
N ILE A 98 3.02 18.19 6.02
CA ILE A 98 4.34 18.65 5.59
C ILE A 98 4.70 19.83 6.48
N PRO A 99 5.45 19.60 7.58
CA PRO A 99 5.76 20.68 8.53
C PRO A 99 6.76 21.70 7.99
N GLY A 100 7.54 21.33 6.95
CA GLY A 100 8.53 22.20 6.36
C GLY A 100 8.41 22.21 4.85
N GLU A 101 9.52 21.95 4.17
CA GLU A 101 9.57 21.92 2.72
C GLU A 101 9.15 20.58 2.16
N MET A 102 8.74 20.55 0.89
CA MET A 102 8.23 19.35 0.23
C MET A 102 9.28 18.25 0.10
N ASP A 103 10.56 18.60 0.06
CA ASP A 103 11.67 17.64 0.04
C ASP A 103 12.17 17.27 1.45
N GLY A 104 11.58 17.82 2.50
CA GLY A 104 11.90 17.49 3.87
C GLY A 104 11.03 16.38 4.44
N TRP A 105 10.80 16.43 5.75
CA TRP A 105 9.95 15.45 6.42
C TRP A 105 8.50 15.61 6.02
N ARG A 106 7.87 14.49 5.72
CA ARG A 106 6.43 14.42 5.40
C ARG A 106 5.84 13.20 6.09
N PHE A 107 4.62 13.36 6.59
CA PHE A 107 3.91 12.29 7.28
C PHE A 107 2.59 12.06 6.58
N GLY A 108 2.22 10.80 6.37
CA GLY A 108 1.00 10.45 5.65
C GLY A 108 0.14 9.46 6.39
N ILE A 109 -1.17 9.64 6.24
CA ILE A 109 -2.19 8.71 6.71
C ILE A 109 -3.26 8.60 5.64
N GLY A 110 -3.69 7.39 5.34
CA GLY A 110 -4.70 7.18 4.32
C GLY A 110 -5.09 5.73 4.18
N PHE A 111 -5.33 5.31 2.94
CA PHE A 111 -5.79 3.96 2.65
C PHE A 111 -5.27 3.52 1.28
N THR A 112 -5.35 2.22 1.04
CA THR A 112 -5.20 1.66 -0.29
C THR A 112 -6.41 0.78 -0.62
N ALA A 113 -6.89 0.92 -1.85
CA ALA A 113 -7.85 0.00 -2.43
C ALA A 113 -7.06 -0.94 -3.33
N SER A 114 -6.85 -2.16 -2.87
CA SER A 114 -5.97 -3.11 -3.54
C SER A 114 -6.69 -4.42 -3.85
N ILE A 115 -6.10 -5.17 -4.77
CA ILE A 115 -6.52 -6.52 -5.11
C ILE A 115 -5.28 -7.38 -5.01
N THR A 116 -5.38 -8.45 -4.23
CA THR A 116 -4.30 -9.42 -4.07
C THR A 116 -4.78 -10.81 -4.43
N ALA A 117 -3.84 -11.70 -4.77
CA ALA A 117 -4.11 -13.11 -5.00
C ALA A 117 -3.08 -13.92 -4.24
N ARG A 118 -3.54 -14.88 -3.45
CA ARG A 118 -2.69 -15.71 -2.58
C ARG A 118 -2.74 -17.16 -3.00
N HIS A 119 -1.61 -17.83 -2.87
CA HIS A 119 -1.49 -19.26 -3.15
C HIS A 119 -2.49 -20.09 -2.33
N GLU A 120 -2.72 -19.74 -1.07
CA GLU A 120 -3.66 -20.44 -0.18
C GLU A 120 -5.09 -20.47 -0.73
N TYR A 121 -5.46 -19.46 -1.54
CA TYR A 121 -6.80 -19.33 -2.10
C TYR A 121 -6.80 -19.60 -3.61
N HIS A 122 -5.84 -20.40 -4.11
CA HIS A 122 -5.71 -20.75 -5.52
C HIS A 122 -5.61 -19.53 -6.44
N TYR A 123 -5.03 -18.43 -5.94
CA TYR A 123 -4.87 -17.17 -6.66
C TYR A 123 -6.17 -16.53 -7.16
N ILE A 124 -7.28 -16.76 -6.45
CA ILE A 124 -8.53 -16.05 -6.71
C ILE A 124 -8.34 -14.59 -6.26
N PRO A 125 -8.64 -13.58 -7.12
CA PRO A 125 -8.48 -12.18 -6.73
C PRO A 125 -9.35 -11.82 -5.53
N ILE A 126 -8.75 -11.17 -4.54
CA ILE A 126 -9.41 -10.77 -3.30
C ILE A 126 -9.26 -9.26 -3.15
N PRO A 127 -10.37 -8.49 -3.07
CA PRO A 127 -10.28 -7.06 -2.76
C PRO A 127 -9.80 -6.87 -1.33
N LEU A 128 -8.91 -5.89 -1.14
CA LEU A 128 -8.27 -5.69 0.15
C LEU A 128 -8.10 -4.19 0.41
N PRO A 129 -9.10 -3.53 1.01
CA PRO A 129 -8.96 -2.15 1.47
C PRO A 129 -8.17 -2.14 2.78
N LEU A 130 -7.11 -1.36 2.82
CA LEU A 130 -6.18 -1.35 3.96
C LEU A 130 -5.82 0.08 4.36
N PRO A 131 -5.59 0.34 5.65
CA PRO A 131 -5.06 1.62 6.10
C PRO A 131 -3.58 1.75 5.73
N LEU A 132 -3.13 2.99 5.53
CA LEU A 132 -1.75 3.32 5.23
C LEU A 132 -1.23 4.37 6.20
N LEU A 133 0.01 4.20 6.64
CA LEU A 133 0.77 5.19 7.37
C LEU A 133 2.15 5.30 6.74
N SER A 134 2.71 6.51 6.67
CA SER A 134 4.05 6.67 6.13
C SER A 134 4.81 7.82 6.78
N ILE A 135 6.14 7.70 6.73
CA ILE A 135 7.09 8.76 7.03
C ILE A 135 7.97 8.91 5.80
N GLU A 136 8.05 10.11 5.27
CA GLU A 136 8.81 10.39 4.07
C GLU A 136 9.87 11.46 4.35
N TYR A 137 11.00 11.31 3.69
CA TYR A 137 12.05 12.32 3.69
C TYR A 137 12.74 12.33 2.32
N ASN A 138 12.74 13.49 1.65
CA ASN A 138 13.26 13.66 0.31
C ASN A 138 12.61 12.64 -0.65
N LYS A 139 13.37 11.72 -1.19
CA LYS A 139 12.89 10.71 -2.15
C LYS A 139 12.59 9.36 -1.51
N PHE A 140 12.80 9.23 -0.21
CA PHE A 140 12.58 7.99 0.52
C PHE A 140 11.33 8.05 1.37
N ALA A 141 10.66 6.93 1.50
CA ALA A 141 9.54 6.77 2.40
C ALA A 141 9.54 5.39 3.03
N LEU A 142 9.13 5.34 4.28
CA LEU A 142 8.73 4.10 4.93
C LEU A 142 7.22 4.13 5.05
N GLN A 143 6.57 3.11 4.53
CA GLN A 143 5.12 3.00 4.52
C GLN A 143 4.72 1.68 5.13
N THR A 144 3.66 1.70 5.92
CA THR A 144 3.16 0.51 6.57
C THR A 144 1.65 0.39 6.42
N THR A 145 1.18 -0.83 6.42
CA THR A 145 -0.25 -1.15 6.46
C THR A 145 -0.49 -2.24 7.51
N TYR A 146 -1.69 -2.24 8.07
CA TYR A 146 -2.13 -3.30 8.96
C TYR A 146 -3.20 -4.12 8.26
N ILE A 147 -2.96 -5.42 8.14
CA ILE A 147 -3.89 -6.36 7.53
C ILE A 147 -4.68 -7.03 8.65
N PRO A 148 -5.94 -6.62 8.88
CA PRO A 148 -6.73 -7.19 9.96
C PRO A 148 -7.15 -8.62 9.65
N GLY A 149 -7.44 -9.38 10.71
CA GLY A 149 -7.90 -10.75 10.56
C GLY A 149 -8.40 -11.32 11.89
N THR A 150 -8.57 -12.64 11.93
CA THR A 150 -8.95 -13.36 13.12
C THR A 150 -7.72 -13.98 13.79
N TYR A 151 -7.92 -14.68 14.90
CA TYR A 151 -6.83 -15.37 15.61
C TYR A 151 -6.09 -16.32 14.64
N ASN A 152 -4.78 -16.24 14.61
CA ASN A 152 -3.90 -17.02 13.72
C ASN A 152 -4.16 -16.80 12.21
N ASN A 153 -4.90 -15.75 11.84
CA ASN A 153 -5.20 -15.49 10.43
C ASN A 153 -5.32 -13.97 10.21
N GLY A 154 -4.40 -13.40 9.46
CA GLY A 154 -4.29 -11.95 9.30
C GLY A 154 -3.58 -11.31 10.49
N ASN A 155 -3.94 -10.08 10.84
CA ASN A 155 -3.32 -9.30 11.92
C ASN A 155 -1.82 -9.10 11.70
N VAL A 156 -1.44 -8.69 10.50
CA VAL A 156 -0.06 -8.52 10.07
C VAL A 156 0.23 -7.05 9.83
N LEU A 157 1.32 -6.58 10.38
CA LEU A 157 1.87 -5.27 10.06
C LEU A 157 2.91 -5.45 8.96
N PHE A 158 2.65 -4.89 7.78
CA PHE A 158 3.52 -5.00 6.62
C PHE A 158 4.18 -3.65 6.37
N THR A 159 5.50 -3.62 6.28
CA THR A 159 6.29 -2.40 6.08
C THR A 159 7.15 -2.54 4.84
N TRP A 160 7.18 -1.49 4.03
CA TRP A 160 8.02 -1.42 2.84
C TRP A 160 8.62 -0.03 2.68
N MET A 161 9.67 0.02 1.88
CA MET A 161 10.32 1.26 1.50
C MET A 161 9.82 1.69 0.13
N ARG A 162 9.56 2.98 -0.05
CA ARG A 162 9.31 3.59 -1.35
C ARG A 162 10.46 4.51 -1.71
N TRP A 163 10.92 4.41 -2.92
CA TRP A 163 11.92 5.29 -3.45
C TRP A 163 11.37 5.98 -4.68
N GLN A 164 11.31 7.30 -4.64
CA GLN A 164 10.84 8.16 -5.73
C GLN A 164 12.03 8.53 -6.61
N PHE A 165 11.89 8.27 -7.90
CA PHE A 165 13.00 8.57 -8.83
C PHE A 165 12.52 9.22 -10.13
#